data_021e5774c78c09081a4272535fc8215f
#
_entry.id   021e5774c78c09081a4272535fc8215f
#
_cell.length_a   1.000
_cell.length_b   1.000
_cell.length_c   1.000
_cell.angle_alpha   90.00
_cell.angle_beta   90.00
_cell.angle_gamma   90.00
#
_symmetry.space_group_name_H-M   'P 1'
#
loop_
_entity.id
_entity.type
_entity.pdbx_description
1 polymer ?
#
loop_
_entity_poly.entity_id
_entity_poly.type
_entity_poly.pdbx_seq_one_letter_code
_entity_poly.pdbx_strand_id
1 'polypeptide(L)'
;MIKRIWTFKRIILAIITFMCTIIVAISLQKSIMGIDKLQRDFGVAFLFIVVLVCFLCFLYKLLIPKSFRCMTVVKKYLSFRELKDRINNESFSKVIIDEKKSGKIEIYYSSKWIYADEVYIPRKLVLDLIVERKSLYSSFEKLSIATKNGENIVFAIIDIEEAEKIIKSLQGIFEEFTLDFNNMRKIQNRILRKEIKQEFYKRVINKKDFLKESGL
;
A
#
# COMPACT_ATOMS: atom_id res chain seq x y z
N MET A 1 11.16 7.52 -14.34
CA MET A 1 9.91 8.16 -14.86
C MET A 1 8.72 7.45 -14.24
N ILE A 2 8.11 8.00 -13.17
CA ILE A 2 6.93 7.42 -12.53
C ILE A 2 5.77 7.62 -13.49
N LYS A 3 5.44 6.61 -14.28
CA LYS A 3 4.24 6.63 -15.11
C LYS A 3 3.03 6.72 -14.16
N ARG A 4 2.24 7.79 -14.28
CA ARG A 4 0.89 7.86 -13.73
C ARG A 4 0.10 6.71 -14.34
N ILE A 5 0.03 5.59 -13.64
CA ILE A 5 -0.82 4.49 -14.07
C ILE A 5 -2.24 4.85 -13.62
N TRP A 6 -2.90 5.63 -14.45
CA TRP A 6 -4.36 5.69 -14.45
C TRP A 6 -4.83 4.35 -14.98
N THR A 7 -5.09 3.41 -14.09
CA THR A 7 -5.72 2.17 -14.53
C THR A 7 -7.13 2.51 -14.99
N PHE A 8 -7.50 2.02 -16.16
CA PHE A 8 -8.85 2.14 -16.76
C PHE A 8 -9.95 1.84 -15.73
N LYS A 9 -9.72 0.86 -14.83
CA LYS A 9 -10.59 0.54 -13.68
C LYS A 9 -10.87 1.74 -12.76
N ARG A 10 -9.91 2.64 -12.54
CA ARG A 10 -10.11 3.80 -11.66
C ARG A 10 -10.95 4.88 -12.31
N ILE A 11 -10.77 5.08 -13.61
CA ILE A 11 -11.60 6.02 -14.39
C ILE A 11 -13.04 5.55 -14.39
N ILE A 12 -13.27 4.26 -14.66
CA ILE A 12 -14.62 3.67 -14.63
C ILE A 12 -15.23 3.81 -13.22
N LEU A 13 -14.48 3.48 -12.15
CA LEU A 13 -14.97 3.60 -10.79
C LEU A 13 -15.34 5.06 -10.44
N ALA A 14 -14.55 6.02 -10.90
CA ALA A 14 -14.84 7.45 -10.73
C ALA A 14 -16.14 7.85 -11.41
N ILE A 15 -16.35 7.42 -12.66
CA ILE A 15 -17.57 7.71 -13.42
C ILE A 15 -18.78 7.06 -12.75
N ILE A 16 -18.69 5.79 -12.33
CA ILE A 16 -19.78 5.10 -11.65
C ILE A 16 -20.14 5.82 -10.33
N THR A 17 -19.15 6.18 -9.52
CA THR A 17 -19.40 6.88 -8.25
C THR A 17 -20.05 8.22 -8.48
N PHE A 18 -19.61 8.98 -9.49
CA PHE A 18 -20.21 10.26 -9.87
C PHE A 18 -21.67 10.10 -10.30
N MET A 19 -21.97 9.11 -11.16
CA MET A 19 -23.34 8.82 -11.58
C MET A 19 -24.23 8.39 -10.41
N CYS A 20 -23.74 7.53 -9.51
CA CYS A 20 -24.48 7.15 -8.31
C CYS A 20 -24.77 8.36 -7.41
N THR A 21 -23.82 9.27 -7.26
CA THR A 21 -23.99 10.48 -6.45
C THR A 21 -25.07 11.40 -7.02
N ILE A 22 -25.12 11.56 -8.36
CA ILE A 22 -26.16 12.33 -9.05
C ILE A 22 -27.54 11.68 -8.84
N ILE A 23 -27.66 10.37 -8.99
CA ILE A 23 -28.92 9.64 -8.81
C ILE A 23 -29.44 9.80 -7.38
N VAL A 24 -28.58 9.68 -6.38
CA VAL A 24 -28.94 9.90 -4.97
C VAL A 24 -29.41 11.35 -4.75
N ALA A 25 -28.71 12.34 -5.30
CA ALA A 25 -29.09 13.74 -5.20
C ALA A 25 -30.47 14.01 -5.79
N ILE A 26 -30.77 13.49 -6.99
CA ILE A 26 -32.07 13.63 -7.66
C ILE A 26 -33.19 12.93 -6.84
N SER A 27 -32.91 11.73 -6.31
CA SER A 27 -33.88 10.98 -5.50
C SER A 27 -34.24 11.71 -4.20
N LEU A 28 -33.24 12.27 -3.53
CA LEU A 28 -33.44 13.06 -2.32
C LEU A 28 -34.17 14.38 -2.61
N GLN A 29 -33.87 15.05 -3.72
CA GLN A 29 -34.58 16.24 -4.15
C GLN A 29 -36.09 15.94 -4.36
N LYS A 30 -36.43 14.81 -4.97
CA LYS A 30 -37.84 14.39 -5.13
C LYS A 30 -38.55 14.15 -3.79
N SER A 31 -37.83 13.54 -2.81
CA SER A 31 -38.36 13.27 -1.46
C SER A 31 -38.63 14.56 -0.67
N ILE A 32 -37.89 15.62 -0.93
CA ILE A 32 -38.02 16.93 -0.24
C ILE A 32 -39.14 17.81 -0.85
N MET A 33 -39.66 17.49 -2.03
CA MET A 33 -40.67 18.28 -2.71
C MET A 33 -42.02 18.40 -1.97
N GLY A 34 -42.28 17.59 -0.93
CA GLY A 34 -43.47 17.65 -0.10
C GLY A 34 -43.36 18.54 1.14
N ILE A 35 -42.23 19.20 1.37
CA ILE A 35 -41.95 20.01 2.55
C ILE A 35 -42.12 21.51 2.22
N ASP A 36 -42.41 22.36 3.23
CA ASP A 36 -42.54 23.81 3.08
C ASP A 36 -41.34 24.42 2.35
N LYS A 37 -41.64 25.43 1.51
CA LYS A 37 -40.69 26.02 0.56
C LYS A 37 -39.37 26.43 1.19
N LEU A 38 -39.38 27.02 2.38
CA LEU A 38 -38.19 27.46 3.10
C LEU A 38 -37.31 26.28 3.58
N GLN A 39 -37.92 25.26 4.16
CA GLN A 39 -37.20 24.04 4.59
C GLN A 39 -36.70 23.25 3.39
N ARG A 40 -37.43 23.23 2.28
CA ARG A 40 -37.03 22.59 1.04
C ARG A 40 -35.77 23.21 0.46
N ASP A 41 -35.72 24.57 0.39
CA ASP A 41 -34.59 25.28 -0.21
C ASP A 41 -33.31 25.09 0.65
N PHE A 42 -33.43 25.08 1.97
CA PHE A 42 -32.34 24.78 2.89
C PHE A 42 -31.88 23.32 2.77
N GLY A 43 -32.82 22.36 2.68
CA GLY A 43 -32.52 20.95 2.52
C GLY A 43 -31.79 20.65 1.20
N VAL A 44 -32.22 21.28 0.11
CA VAL A 44 -31.57 21.15 -1.21
C VAL A 44 -30.15 21.72 -1.20
N ALA A 45 -29.95 22.89 -0.60
CA ALA A 45 -28.64 23.53 -0.48
C ALA A 45 -27.68 22.68 0.37
N PHE A 46 -28.14 22.18 1.51
CA PHE A 46 -27.35 21.30 2.39
C PHE A 46 -26.94 20.01 1.66
N LEU A 47 -27.88 19.37 0.95
CA LEU A 47 -27.61 18.18 0.17
C LEU A 47 -26.55 18.43 -0.90
N PHE A 48 -26.64 19.55 -1.62
CA PHE A 48 -25.69 19.93 -2.65
C PHE A 48 -24.27 20.08 -2.06
N ILE A 49 -24.14 20.72 -0.89
CA ILE A 49 -22.88 20.87 -0.18
C ILE A 49 -22.30 19.50 0.20
N VAL A 50 -23.11 18.59 0.76
CA VAL A 50 -22.65 17.24 1.14
C VAL A 50 -22.15 16.47 -0.08
N VAL A 51 -22.91 16.50 -1.19
CA VAL A 51 -22.52 15.86 -2.45
C VAL A 51 -21.22 16.43 -2.99
N LEU A 52 -21.06 17.74 -2.95
CA LEU A 52 -19.85 18.43 -3.40
C LEU A 52 -18.64 18.04 -2.56
N VAL A 53 -18.77 18.02 -1.23
CA VAL A 53 -17.69 17.61 -0.32
C VAL A 53 -17.29 16.14 -0.55
N CYS A 54 -18.25 15.23 -0.67
CA CYS A 54 -17.99 13.83 -1.00
C CYS A 54 -17.25 13.67 -2.33
N PHE A 55 -17.67 14.43 -3.34
CA PHE A 55 -17.04 14.43 -4.66
C PHE A 55 -15.60 14.99 -4.61
N LEU A 56 -15.37 16.08 -3.89
CA LEU A 56 -14.03 16.65 -3.69
C LEU A 56 -13.10 15.70 -2.92
N CYS A 57 -13.60 15.03 -1.88
CA CYS A 57 -12.85 14.01 -1.14
C CYS A 57 -12.49 12.81 -2.03
N PHE A 58 -13.41 12.44 -2.90
CA PHE A 58 -13.19 11.34 -3.85
C PHE A 58 -12.18 11.74 -4.92
N LEU A 59 -12.31 12.94 -5.53
CA LEU A 59 -11.32 13.49 -6.45
C LEU A 59 -9.93 13.60 -5.82
N TYR A 60 -9.86 14.05 -4.57
CA TYR A 60 -8.60 14.10 -3.82
C TYR A 60 -7.95 12.72 -3.71
N LYS A 61 -8.70 11.68 -3.34
CA LYS A 61 -8.20 10.29 -3.30
C LYS A 61 -7.81 9.75 -4.67
N LEU A 62 -8.49 10.17 -5.72
CA LEU A 62 -8.19 9.80 -7.11
C LEU A 62 -6.93 10.48 -7.64
N LEU A 63 -6.76 11.77 -7.31
CA LEU A 63 -5.64 12.58 -7.77
C LEU A 63 -4.35 12.31 -7.01
N ILE A 64 -4.43 11.82 -5.75
CA ILE A 64 -3.25 11.35 -5.04
C ILE A 64 -2.80 10.04 -5.69
N PRO A 65 -1.70 10.06 -6.45
CA PRO A 65 -1.21 8.85 -7.08
C PRO A 65 -0.84 7.84 -5.98
N LYS A 66 -1.42 6.63 -6.02
CA LYS A 66 -1.02 5.50 -5.17
C LYS A 66 0.48 5.18 -5.33
N SER A 67 1.08 5.61 -6.45
CA SER A 67 2.50 5.46 -6.76
C SER A 67 3.47 6.08 -5.75
N PHE A 68 2.96 6.81 -4.75
CA PHE A 68 3.75 7.39 -3.66
C PHE A 68 3.40 6.82 -2.29
N ARG A 69 2.80 5.63 -2.22
CA ARG A 69 2.73 4.93 -0.95
C ARG A 69 4.14 4.53 -0.57
N CYS A 70 4.54 4.98 0.58
CA CYS A 70 5.79 4.62 1.21
C CYS A 70 5.52 4.24 2.66
N MET A 71 6.45 3.50 3.24
CA MET A 71 6.38 3.14 4.65
C MET A 71 6.16 4.38 5.53
N THR A 72 5.43 4.22 6.63
CA THR A 72 5.13 5.32 7.57
C THR A 72 6.40 5.96 8.10
N VAL A 73 7.41 5.15 8.41
CA VAL A 73 8.71 5.64 8.90
C VAL A 73 9.43 6.52 7.88
N VAL A 74 9.37 6.18 6.60
CA VAL A 74 10.01 6.99 5.54
C VAL A 74 9.35 8.37 5.44
N LYS A 75 8.02 8.42 5.51
CA LYS A 75 7.25 9.67 5.49
C LYS A 75 7.52 10.57 6.71
N LYS A 76 7.92 9.98 7.83
CA LYS A 76 8.29 10.74 9.03
C LYS A 76 9.58 11.54 8.85
N TYR A 77 10.55 11.00 8.10
CA TYR A 77 11.89 11.59 7.98
C TYR A 77 12.18 12.23 6.63
N LEU A 78 11.47 11.84 5.56
CA LEU A 78 11.63 12.40 4.22
C LEU A 78 10.37 13.14 3.79
N SER A 79 10.56 14.35 3.27
CA SER A 79 9.50 15.08 2.60
C SER A 79 9.12 14.38 1.27
N PHE A 80 7.92 14.66 0.79
CA PHE A 80 7.45 14.12 -0.50
C PHE A 80 8.39 14.46 -1.66
N ARG A 81 8.96 15.66 -1.68
CA ARG A 81 9.88 16.12 -2.72
C ARG A 81 11.19 15.32 -2.70
N GLU A 82 11.79 15.18 -1.51
CA GLU A 82 13.01 14.38 -1.34
C GLU A 82 12.82 12.92 -1.71
N LEU A 83 11.69 12.34 -1.31
CA LEU A 83 11.33 10.97 -1.67
C LEU A 83 11.20 10.79 -3.18
N LYS A 84 10.50 11.72 -3.84
CA LYS A 84 10.33 11.71 -5.29
C LYS A 84 11.65 11.81 -6.01
N ASP A 85 12.52 12.71 -5.58
CA ASP A 85 13.83 12.93 -6.20
C ASP A 85 14.71 11.68 -6.05
N ARG A 86 14.73 11.05 -4.87
CA ARG A 86 15.48 9.82 -4.63
C ARG A 86 14.98 8.66 -5.48
N ILE A 87 13.66 8.47 -5.59
CA ILE A 87 13.06 7.40 -6.40
C ILE A 87 13.28 7.64 -7.89
N ASN A 88 13.17 8.89 -8.37
CA ASN A 88 13.36 9.20 -9.78
C ASN A 88 14.80 9.01 -10.27
N ASN A 89 15.77 9.10 -9.36
CA ASN A 89 17.19 8.90 -9.65
C ASN A 89 17.62 7.41 -9.59
N GLU A 90 16.69 6.50 -9.29
CA GLU A 90 16.96 5.07 -9.27
C GLU A 90 16.49 4.36 -10.53
N SER A 91 17.29 3.40 -10.99
CA SER A 91 16.92 2.48 -12.06
C SER A 91 16.26 1.25 -11.47
N PHE A 92 14.99 1.00 -11.83
CA PHE A 92 14.23 -0.14 -11.33
C PHE A 92 14.24 -1.29 -12.34
N SER A 93 14.62 -2.46 -11.88
CA SER A 93 14.38 -3.75 -12.53
C SER A 93 13.01 -4.29 -12.12
N LYS A 94 12.42 -5.14 -12.97
CA LYS A 94 11.10 -5.74 -12.72
C LYS A 94 11.21 -7.25 -12.64
N VAL A 95 10.57 -7.83 -11.64
CA VAL A 95 10.34 -9.27 -11.51
C VAL A 95 8.86 -9.55 -11.64
N ILE A 96 8.55 -10.56 -12.42
CA ILE A 96 7.19 -11.07 -12.62
C ILE A 96 7.20 -12.55 -12.27
N ILE A 97 6.36 -12.94 -11.33
CA ILE A 97 6.06 -14.33 -11.02
C ILE A 97 4.61 -14.54 -11.43
N ASP A 98 4.39 -15.45 -12.35
CA ASP A 98 3.07 -15.75 -12.89
C ASP A 98 2.75 -17.22 -12.62
N GLU A 99 1.87 -17.47 -11.67
CA GLU A 99 1.47 -18.80 -11.25
C GLU A 99 -0.05 -18.98 -11.44
N LYS A 100 -0.45 -20.21 -11.74
CA LYS A 100 -1.84 -20.51 -12.15
C LYS A 100 -2.87 -20.15 -11.08
N LYS A 101 -2.59 -20.42 -9.81
CA LYS A 101 -3.51 -20.20 -8.69
C LYS A 101 -3.27 -18.88 -7.97
N SER A 102 -2.01 -18.51 -7.80
CA SER A 102 -1.62 -17.26 -7.13
C SER A 102 -1.75 -16.04 -8.01
N GLY A 103 -1.80 -16.24 -9.34
CA GLY A 103 -1.84 -15.17 -10.31
C GLY A 103 -0.51 -14.43 -10.44
N LYS A 104 -0.57 -13.20 -10.94
CA LYS A 104 0.61 -12.41 -11.30
C LYS A 104 1.08 -11.54 -10.13
N ILE A 105 2.31 -11.78 -9.67
CA ILE A 105 2.99 -10.99 -8.67
C ILE A 105 4.06 -10.13 -9.37
N GLU A 106 3.97 -8.82 -9.22
CA GLU A 106 4.91 -7.87 -9.81
C GLU A 106 5.67 -7.13 -8.72
N ILE A 107 7.00 -7.22 -8.75
CA ILE A 107 7.89 -6.51 -7.84
C ILE A 107 8.89 -5.71 -8.67
N TYR A 108 9.08 -4.46 -8.31
CA TYR A 108 10.13 -3.62 -8.87
C TYR A 108 11.19 -3.39 -7.80
N TYR A 109 12.47 -3.40 -8.19
CA TYR A 109 13.57 -3.22 -7.25
C TYR A 109 14.72 -2.44 -7.87
N SER A 110 15.45 -1.74 -7.03
CA SER A 110 16.69 -1.04 -7.36
C SER A 110 17.77 -1.38 -6.33
N SER A 111 18.92 -0.72 -6.41
CA SER A 111 19.96 -0.85 -5.39
C SER A 111 19.52 -0.47 -3.98
N LYS A 112 18.56 0.47 -3.86
CA LYS A 112 18.12 1.04 -2.58
C LYS A 112 16.67 0.75 -2.22
N TRP A 113 15.83 0.38 -3.19
CA TRP A 113 14.39 0.28 -3.01
C TRP A 113 13.81 -1.04 -3.49
N ILE A 114 12.77 -1.48 -2.81
CA ILE A 114 11.81 -2.47 -3.30
C ILE A 114 10.46 -1.75 -3.45
N TYR A 115 9.78 -1.96 -4.57
CA TYR A 115 8.43 -1.48 -4.80
C TYR A 115 7.50 -2.67 -5.02
N ALA A 116 6.63 -2.90 -4.05
CA ALA A 116 5.69 -4.01 -4.04
C ALA A 116 4.32 -3.52 -3.53
N ASP A 117 3.23 -3.98 -4.13
CA ASP A 117 1.86 -3.56 -3.82
C ASP A 117 1.70 -2.03 -3.68
N GLU A 118 2.30 -1.30 -4.61
CA GLU A 118 2.26 0.17 -4.62
C GLU A 118 3.00 0.84 -3.44
N VAL A 119 3.84 0.12 -2.68
CA VAL A 119 4.61 0.65 -1.54
C VAL A 119 6.11 0.63 -1.82
N TYR A 120 6.78 1.77 -1.63
CA TYR A 120 8.24 1.86 -1.66
C TYR A 120 8.84 1.51 -0.30
N ILE A 121 9.77 0.56 -0.30
CA ILE A 121 10.43 -0.01 0.87
C ILE A 121 11.94 0.15 0.70
N PRO A 122 12.66 0.86 1.58
CA PRO A 122 14.12 0.87 1.54
C PRO A 122 14.67 -0.54 1.80
N ARG A 123 15.56 -1.05 0.93
CA ARG A 123 16.08 -2.42 1.01
C ARG A 123 16.74 -2.71 2.36
N LYS A 124 17.55 -1.79 2.88
CA LYS A 124 18.21 -1.98 4.19
C LYS A 124 17.26 -2.04 5.38
N LEU A 125 16.01 -1.62 5.23
CA LEU A 125 14.98 -1.78 6.26
C LEU A 125 14.26 -3.13 6.20
N VAL A 126 14.46 -3.90 5.16
CA VAL A 126 13.91 -5.24 5.06
C VAL A 126 14.57 -6.15 6.08
N LEU A 127 13.77 -6.93 6.78
CA LEU A 127 14.24 -8.00 7.67
C LEU A 127 14.17 -9.35 6.98
N ASP A 128 12.97 -9.67 6.49
CA ASP A 128 12.72 -10.97 5.84
C ASP A 128 11.36 -10.99 5.15
N LEU A 129 11.12 -12.06 4.42
CA LEU A 129 9.84 -12.43 3.85
C LEU A 129 9.04 -13.26 4.86
N ILE A 130 7.78 -12.95 5.06
CA ILE A 130 6.88 -13.68 5.96
C ILE A 130 5.72 -14.25 5.16
N VAL A 131 5.42 -15.52 5.41
CA VAL A 131 4.25 -16.20 4.88
C VAL A 131 3.28 -16.44 6.04
N GLU A 132 2.12 -15.82 5.98
CA GLU A 132 1.10 -15.91 7.02
C GLU A 132 -0.16 -16.58 6.48
N ARG A 133 -0.63 -17.65 7.13
CA ARG A 133 -1.92 -18.26 6.79
C ARG A 133 -3.05 -17.25 7.01
N LYS A 134 -3.92 -17.14 6.00
CA LYS A 134 -5.10 -16.28 6.08
C LYS A 134 -6.12 -16.81 7.09
N SER A 135 -6.31 -18.12 7.13
CA SER A 135 -7.10 -18.86 8.13
C SER A 135 -6.73 -20.33 8.12
N LEU A 136 -7.16 -21.10 9.13
CA LEU A 136 -6.94 -22.56 9.19
C LEU A 136 -7.59 -23.33 8.02
N TYR A 137 -8.63 -22.76 7.42
CA TYR A 137 -9.39 -23.36 6.31
C TYR A 137 -9.10 -22.73 4.95
N SER A 138 -8.13 -21.80 4.88
CA SER A 138 -7.79 -21.14 3.63
C SER A 138 -6.68 -21.90 2.92
N SER A 139 -6.85 -22.14 1.61
CA SER A 139 -5.78 -22.58 0.72
C SER A 139 -4.81 -21.46 0.36
N PHE A 140 -5.07 -20.22 0.80
CA PHE A 140 -4.26 -19.06 0.48
C PHE A 140 -3.52 -18.53 1.70
N GLU A 141 -2.30 -18.08 1.48
CA GLU A 141 -1.42 -17.44 2.44
C GLU A 141 -1.13 -16.00 2.01
N LYS A 142 -0.81 -15.14 2.98
CA LYS A 142 -0.35 -13.78 2.72
C LYS A 142 1.17 -13.76 2.66
N LEU A 143 1.69 -13.22 1.57
CA LEU A 143 3.11 -12.96 1.42
C LEU A 143 3.40 -11.50 1.80
N SER A 144 4.24 -11.31 2.80
CA SER A 144 4.53 -10.01 3.41
C SER A 144 6.01 -9.78 3.56
N ILE A 145 6.45 -8.54 3.42
CA ILE A 145 7.80 -8.10 3.75
C ILE A 145 7.79 -7.56 5.19
N ALA A 146 8.53 -8.19 6.08
CA ALA A 146 8.78 -7.70 7.43
C ALA A 146 9.91 -6.67 7.42
N THR A 147 9.78 -5.63 8.23
CA THR A 147 10.73 -4.52 8.24
C THR A 147 11.24 -4.20 9.66
N LYS A 148 12.45 -3.66 9.76
CA LYS A 148 13.12 -3.30 11.03
C LYS A 148 12.33 -2.33 11.91
N ASN A 149 11.50 -1.47 11.30
CA ASN A 149 10.63 -0.57 12.05
C ASN A 149 9.32 -1.24 12.54
N GLY A 150 9.15 -2.55 12.26
CA GLY A 150 8.01 -3.36 12.70
C GLY A 150 6.78 -3.26 11.82
N GLU A 151 6.86 -2.60 10.66
CA GLU A 151 5.79 -2.65 9.64
C GLU A 151 5.88 -3.97 8.86
N ASN A 152 4.71 -4.56 8.57
CA ASN A 152 4.57 -5.66 7.62
C ASN A 152 3.82 -5.14 6.40
N ILE A 153 4.39 -5.38 5.23
CA ILE A 153 3.81 -4.93 3.96
C ILE A 153 3.37 -6.18 3.21
N VAL A 154 2.07 -6.44 3.22
CA VAL A 154 1.45 -7.51 2.44
C VAL A 154 1.47 -7.10 0.98
N PHE A 155 2.06 -7.88 0.10
CA PHE A 155 2.17 -7.55 -1.31
C PHE A 155 1.57 -8.61 -2.24
N ALA A 156 1.28 -9.81 -1.73
CA ALA A 156 0.63 -10.85 -2.49
C ALA A 156 -0.22 -11.76 -1.60
N ILE A 157 -1.17 -12.42 -2.22
CA ILE A 157 -1.90 -13.57 -1.67
C ILE A 157 -1.55 -14.73 -2.57
N ILE A 158 -0.98 -15.78 -2.01
CA ILE A 158 -0.44 -16.92 -2.74
C ILE A 158 -1.17 -18.20 -2.35
N ASP A 159 -1.27 -19.14 -3.28
CA ASP A 159 -1.73 -20.49 -2.97
C ASP A 159 -0.65 -21.27 -2.22
N ILE A 160 -1.04 -22.08 -1.24
CA ILE A 160 -0.13 -22.84 -0.40
C ILE A 160 0.74 -23.80 -1.24
N GLU A 161 0.17 -24.41 -2.28
CA GLU A 161 0.88 -25.36 -3.13
C GLU A 161 1.97 -24.69 -3.99
N GLU A 162 1.79 -23.39 -4.31
CA GLU A 162 2.74 -22.60 -5.10
C GLU A 162 3.72 -21.80 -4.22
N ALA A 163 3.47 -21.73 -2.91
CA ALA A 163 4.19 -20.86 -1.98
C ALA A 163 5.71 -21.11 -2.02
N GLU A 164 6.15 -22.38 -1.95
CA GLU A 164 7.56 -22.72 -1.94
C GLU A 164 8.29 -22.28 -3.21
N LYS A 165 7.65 -22.46 -4.37
CA LYS A 165 8.19 -22.07 -5.67
C LYS A 165 8.30 -20.56 -5.81
N ILE A 166 7.27 -19.83 -5.40
CA ILE A 166 7.25 -18.35 -5.40
C ILE A 166 8.37 -17.81 -4.50
N ILE A 167 8.49 -18.37 -3.32
CA ILE A 167 9.49 -17.95 -2.34
C ILE A 167 10.91 -18.22 -2.86
N LYS A 168 11.19 -19.40 -3.43
CA LYS A 168 12.48 -19.71 -4.05
C LYS A 168 12.83 -18.76 -5.20
N SER A 169 11.83 -18.40 -6.01
CA SER A 169 12.03 -17.43 -7.09
C SER A 169 12.38 -16.04 -6.56
N LEU A 170 11.80 -15.62 -5.46
CA LEU A 170 12.10 -14.32 -4.82
C LEU A 170 13.47 -14.31 -4.14
N GLN A 171 13.91 -15.42 -3.55
CA GLN A 171 15.25 -15.55 -2.94
C GLN A 171 16.39 -15.39 -3.93
N GLY A 172 16.25 -15.97 -5.12
CA GLY A 172 17.28 -15.82 -6.16
C GLY A 172 17.49 -14.37 -6.60
N ILE A 173 16.58 -13.45 -6.23
CA ILE A 173 16.60 -12.05 -6.62
C ILE A 173 16.95 -11.14 -5.46
N PHE A 174 16.53 -11.50 -4.27
CA PHE A 174 16.70 -10.70 -3.05
C PHE A 174 17.52 -11.47 -2.03
N GLU A 175 18.80 -11.14 -1.90
CA GLU A 175 19.70 -11.73 -0.89
C GLU A 175 19.25 -11.44 0.55
N GLU A 176 18.39 -10.42 0.74
CA GLU A 176 17.85 -10.07 2.03
C GLU A 176 16.82 -11.08 2.55
N PHE A 177 16.27 -11.92 1.69
CA PHE A 177 15.30 -12.93 2.09
C PHE A 177 16.01 -14.24 2.47
N THR A 178 16.20 -14.41 3.76
CA THR A 178 16.66 -15.69 4.29
C THR A 178 15.44 -16.58 4.54
N LEU A 179 15.26 -17.62 3.70
CA LEU A 179 14.16 -18.59 3.87
C LEU A 179 14.45 -19.61 4.98
N ASP A 180 14.89 -19.16 6.11
CA ASP A 180 14.82 -19.99 7.28
C ASP A 180 13.40 -19.96 7.86
N PHE A 181 12.62 -21.02 7.64
CA PHE A 181 11.29 -21.17 8.23
C PHE A 181 11.29 -21.01 9.76
N ASN A 182 12.41 -21.28 10.42
CA ASN A 182 12.58 -21.01 11.84
C ASN A 182 12.73 -19.53 12.13
N ASN A 183 13.42 -18.77 11.28
CA ASN A 183 13.47 -17.31 11.37
C ASN A 183 12.12 -16.68 11.04
N MET A 184 11.40 -17.20 10.05
CA MET A 184 10.03 -16.74 9.75
C MET A 184 9.12 -16.89 10.96
N ARG A 185 9.15 -18.03 11.67
CA ARG A 185 8.39 -18.22 12.91
C ARG A 185 8.83 -17.29 14.03
N LYS A 186 10.14 -17.02 14.16
CA LYS A 186 10.67 -16.05 15.13
C LYS A 186 10.21 -14.63 14.82
N ILE A 187 10.26 -14.22 13.55
CA ILE A 187 9.82 -12.88 13.10
C ILE A 187 8.28 -12.73 13.20
N GLN A 188 7.53 -13.82 13.07
CA GLN A 188 6.10 -13.86 13.37
C GLN A 188 5.82 -13.69 14.87
N ASN A 189 6.78 -13.96 15.74
CA ASN A 189 6.62 -13.75 17.18
C ASN A 189 6.42 -12.26 17.49
N ARG A 190 5.26 -11.94 18.04
CA ARG A 190 4.85 -10.56 18.38
C ARG A 190 5.82 -9.87 19.35
N ILE A 191 6.44 -10.63 20.24
CA ILE A 191 7.39 -10.12 21.24
C ILE A 191 8.67 -9.70 20.53
N LEU A 192 9.26 -10.58 19.73
CA LEU A 192 10.49 -10.31 18.99
C LEU A 192 10.32 -9.10 18.04
N ARG A 193 9.19 -9.00 17.33
CA ARG A 193 8.91 -7.82 16.49
C ARG A 193 8.85 -6.52 17.29
N LYS A 194 8.31 -6.57 18.50
CA LYS A 194 8.28 -5.40 19.41
C LYS A 194 9.68 -4.99 19.82
N GLU A 195 10.54 -5.93 20.15
CA GLU A 195 11.93 -5.69 20.52
C GLU A 195 12.74 -5.12 19.34
N ILE A 196 12.67 -5.71 18.16
CA ILE A 196 13.31 -5.20 16.94
C ILE A 196 12.86 -3.77 16.65
N LYS A 197 11.56 -3.50 16.75
CA LYS A 197 11.01 -2.17 16.56
C LYS A 197 11.54 -1.17 17.58
N GLN A 198 11.60 -1.56 18.85
CA GLN A 198 12.15 -0.68 19.91
C GLN A 198 13.63 -0.39 19.69
N GLU A 199 14.40 -1.40 19.31
CA GLU A 199 15.82 -1.25 19.00
C GLU A 199 16.06 -0.34 17.80
N PHE A 200 15.26 -0.49 16.75
CA PHE A 200 15.30 0.41 15.59
C PHE A 200 15.08 1.87 16.01
N TYR A 201 14.03 2.16 16.78
CA TYR A 201 13.73 3.53 17.22
C TYR A 201 14.71 4.08 18.26
N LYS A 202 15.45 3.24 18.99
CA LYS A 202 16.57 3.69 19.82
C LYS A 202 17.75 4.19 18.98
N ARG A 203 17.99 3.55 17.80
CA ARG A 203 19.07 3.92 16.88
C ARG A 203 18.71 5.06 15.94
N VAL A 204 17.43 5.23 15.63
CA VAL A 204 16.92 6.24 14.69
C VAL A 204 16.22 7.37 15.43
N ILE A 205 16.99 8.33 15.88
CA ILE A 205 16.48 9.48 16.65
C ILE A 205 16.12 10.63 15.69
N ASN A 206 16.93 10.85 14.66
CA ASN A 206 16.79 11.95 13.71
C ASN A 206 16.87 11.50 12.25
N LYS A 207 16.73 12.45 11.31
CA LYS A 207 16.78 12.18 9.88
C LYS A 207 18.12 11.61 9.42
N LYS A 208 19.24 12.04 9.99
CA LYS A 208 20.59 11.57 9.62
C LYS A 208 20.75 10.10 9.98
N ASP A 209 20.33 9.71 11.18
CA ASP A 209 20.35 8.31 11.62
C ASP A 209 19.45 7.44 10.74
N PHE A 210 18.26 7.96 10.40
CA PHE A 210 17.34 7.26 9.49
C PHE A 210 17.97 7.02 8.13
N LEU A 211 18.60 8.02 7.51
CA LEU A 211 19.25 7.89 6.20
C LEU A 211 20.39 6.87 6.24
N LYS A 212 21.19 6.85 7.31
CA LYS A 212 22.26 5.87 7.53
C LYS A 212 21.69 4.45 7.63
N GLU A 213 20.68 4.26 8.47
CA GLU A 213 20.07 2.94 8.74
C GLU A 213 19.29 2.40 7.55
N SER A 214 18.63 3.28 6.80
CA SER A 214 17.86 2.94 5.60
C SER A 214 18.70 2.81 4.32
N GLY A 215 19.94 3.33 4.33
CA GLY A 215 20.82 3.35 3.17
C GLY A 215 20.40 4.32 2.07
N LEU A 216 19.63 5.33 2.41
CA LEU A 216 19.08 6.31 1.49
C LEU A 216 19.95 7.58 1.36
#